data_ed5b2154976235407d07318278b4ca0f
#
_entry.id   ed5b2154976235407d07318278b4ca0f
#
_cell.length_a   1.000
_cell.length_b   1.000
_cell.length_c   1.000
_cell.angle_alpha   90.00
_cell.angle_beta   90.00
_cell.angle_gamma   90.00
#
_symmetry.space_group_name_H-M   'P 1'
#
loop_
_entity.id
_entity.type
_entity.pdbx_description
1 polymer ?
#
loop_
_entity_poly.entity_id
_entity_poly.type
_entity_poly.pdbx_seq_one_letter_code
_entity_poly.pdbx_strand_id
1 'polypeptide(L)'
;MALNPDEYRKMNTFEDLSQGEAVEFSRHGHVRPLATETLQDLGKEYRQRFASRALYRDSVWQVLVRDFFQHYVDPSAAVLDLGSGWGEFIRHIHARRRIAMDLNPEMPSRVGPGVETILQDCSQTWQVSDSSLNVVFTSNFFEHLPDKDALRRTLREARRCLKDGGRIICLGPNIRFLDGAYWDFWDHLLPLTDRSMVEILTLTGFAVERVEPCFLPYSMSQGFTPSIGFISLYIRLPFLWRILGKQFLIVARRP
;
A
#
# COMPACT_ATOMS: atom_id res chain seq x y z
N MET A 1 -19.84 31.26 -5.46
CA MET A 1 -21.17 31.43 -6.08
C MET A 1 -21.82 30.07 -6.03
N ALA A 2 -22.78 29.83 -5.13
CA ALA A 2 -23.43 28.53 -4.97
C ALA A 2 -24.46 28.34 -6.09
N LEU A 3 -24.42 27.22 -6.77
CA LEU A 3 -25.39 26.85 -7.80
C LEU A 3 -26.77 26.58 -7.18
N ASN A 4 -27.82 27.04 -7.88
CA ASN A 4 -29.22 26.89 -7.48
C ASN A 4 -29.64 25.39 -7.52
N PRO A 5 -30.43 24.90 -6.53
CA PRO A 5 -30.90 23.51 -6.50
C PRO A 5 -31.64 23.03 -7.76
N ASP A 6 -32.24 23.93 -8.55
CA ASP A 6 -32.94 23.59 -9.79
C ASP A 6 -31.99 23.35 -10.98
N GLU A 7 -30.78 23.85 -10.93
CA GLU A 7 -29.73 23.52 -11.92
C GLU A 7 -29.15 22.12 -11.69
N TYR A 8 -29.12 21.66 -10.43
CA TYR A 8 -28.70 20.29 -10.08
C TYR A 8 -29.68 19.21 -10.56
N ARG A 9 -30.97 19.55 -10.66
CA ARG A 9 -32.01 18.63 -11.16
C ARG A 9 -31.95 18.41 -12.67
N LYS A 10 -31.48 19.38 -13.44
CA LYS A 10 -31.39 19.27 -14.91
C LYS A 10 -30.20 18.43 -15.40
N MET A 11 -29.22 18.16 -14.55
CA MET A 11 -28.06 17.30 -14.91
C MET A 11 -28.31 15.81 -14.69
N ASN A 12 -29.42 15.41 -14.08
CA ASN A 12 -29.69 14.02 -13.68
C ASN A 12 -30.95 13.41 -14.33
N THR A 13 -31.39 13.89 -15.50
CA THR A 13 -32.39 13.17 -16.30
C THR A 13 -31.68 12.20 -17.23
N PHE A 14 -31.40 11.00 -16.74
CA PHE A 14 -31.22 9.82 -17.57
C PHE A 14 -32.61 9.34 -17.98
N GLU A 15 -33.16 9.87 -19.04
CA GLU A 15 -34.28 9.27 -19.77
C GLU A 15 -33.73 8.55 -20.99
N ASP A 16 -34.05 7.27 -21.05
CA ASP A 16 -34.20 6.41 -22.22
C ASP A 16 -32.97 5.94 -22.99
N LEU A 17 -32.37 4.83 -22.49
CA LEU A 17 -31.75 3.84 -23.38
C LEU A 17 -32.32 2.44 -23.06
N SER A 18 -33.60 2.26 -23.37
CA SER A 18 -34.21 0.95 -23.54
C SER A 18 -34.13 0.55 -25.02
N GLN A 19 -33.03 -0.06 -25.44
CA GLN A 19 -33.01 -1.07 -26.51
C GLN A 19 -31.69 -1.84 -26.46
N GLY A 20 -31.80 -3.04 -25.98
CA GLY A 20 -31.21 -4.31 -26.29
C GLY A 20 -29.79 -4.37 -26.81
N GLU A 21 -28.84 -4.58 -25.89
CA GLU A 21 -27.79 -5.60 -26.07
C GLU A 21 -27.37 -6.04 -24.66
N ALA A 22 -27.77 -7.27 -24.33
CA ALA A 22 -27.29 -7.93 -23.12
C ALA A 22 -25.78 -8.14 -23.27
N VAL A 23 -24.98 -7.33 -22.58
CA VAL A 23 -23.55 -7.60 -22.42
C VAL A 23 -23.45 -8.82 -21.50
N GLU A 24 -23.22 -9.95 -22.10
CA GLU A 24 -22.93 -11.21 -21.43
C GLU A 24 -21.62 -11.05 -20.65
N PHE A 25 -21.73 -10.86 -19.34
CA PHE A 25 -20.57 -10.90 -18.45
C PHE A 25 -20.02 -12.34 -18.48
N SER A 26 -19.03 -12.56 -19.32
CA SER A 26 -18.26 -13.81 -19.36
C SER A 26 -17.67 -14.09 -17.97
N ARG A 27 -18.15 -15.14 -17.33
CA ARG A 27 -17.66 -15.66 -16.04
C ARG A 27 -16.27 -16.30 -16.11
N HIS A 28 -15.51 -16.03 -17.13
CA HIS A 28 -14.14 -16.54 -17.27
C HIS A 28 -13.20 -15.36 -17.11
N GLY A 29 -12.60 -15.26 -15.91
CA GLY A 29 -11.61 -14.26 -15.56
C GLY A 29 -10.35 -14.38 -16.42
N HIS A 30 -10.40 -13.86 -17.64
CA HIS A 30 -9.20 -13.59 -18.41
C HIS A 30 -8.59 -12.30 -17.86
N VAL A 31 -7.60 -12.48 -16.99
CA VAL A 31 -6.70 -11.42 -16.59
C VAL A 31 -5.98 -10.94 -17.84
N ARG A 32 -6.34 -9.75 -18.35
CA ARG A 32 -5.53 -9.10 -19.39
C ARG A 32 -4.17 -8.75 -18.78
N PRO A 33 -3.05 -9.18 -19.38
CA PRO A 33 -1.75 -8.66 -18.99
C PRO A 33 -1.78 -7.15 -19.11
N LEU A 34 -1.29 -6.42 -18.11
CA LEU A 34 -1.12 -4.99 -18.18
C LEU A 34 -0.33 -4.65 -19.45
N ALA A 35 -0.84 -3.72 -20.24
CA ALA A 35 -0.16 -3.30 -21.46
C ALA A 35 1.23 -2.75 -21.09
N THR A 36 2.23 -3.00 -21.93
CA THR A 36 3.61 -2.52 -21.73
C THR A 36 3.65 -0.99 -21.54
N GLU A 37 2.74 -0.27 -22.15
CA GLU A 37 2.54 1.18 -22.02
C GLU A 37 2.17 1.56 -20.57
N THR A 38 1.25 0.83 -19.95
CA THR A 38 0.83 1.04 -18.54
C THR A 38 1.99 0.84 -17.57
N LEU A 39 2.85 -0.16 -17.79
CA LEU A 39 4.03 -0.41 -16.95
C LEU A 39 5.10 0.68 -17.09
N GLN A 40 5.28 1.23 -18.30
CA GLN A 40 6.20 2.34 -18.53
C GLN A 40 5.69 3.64 -17.88
N ASP A 41 4.39 3.85 -17.86
CA ASP A 41 3.77 5.01 -17.24
C ASP A 41 3.90 4.97 -15.72
N LEU A 42 3.76 3.80 -15.08
CA LEU A 42 4.02 3.63 -13.65
C LEU A 42 5.43 4.09 -13.26
N GLY A 43 6.45 3.71 -14.03
CA GLY A 43 7.83 4.15 -13.78
C GLY A 43 8.01 5.67 -13.95
N LYS A 44 7.34 6.29 -14.92
CA LYS A 44 7.39 7.75 -15.13
C LYS A 44 6.73 8.50 -13.99
N GLU A 45 5.52 8.08 -13.57
CA GLU A 45 4.78 8.68 -12.47
C GLU A 45 5.58 8.62 -11.16
N TYR A 46 6.19 7.47 -10.87
CA TYR A 46 7.00 7.29 -9.68
C TYR A 46 8.24 8.20 -9.68
N ARG A 47 8.93 8.32 -10.83
CA ARG A 47 10.06 9.24 -10.98
C ARG A 47 9.64 10.70 -10.81
N GLN A 48 8.54 11.10 -11.43
CA GLN A 48 8.04 12.48 -11.36
C GLN A 48 7.70 12.89 -9.93
N ARG A 49 7.13 11.99 -9.14
CA ARG A 49 6.76 12.25 -7.75
C ARG A 49 7.95 12.27 -6.79
N PHE A 50 8.90 11.36 -6.96
CA PHE A 50 9.83 11.03 -5.90
C PHE A 50 11.31 11.28 -6.21
N ALA A 51 11.72 11.48 -7.46
CA ALA A 51 13.14 11.59 -7.81
C ALA A 51 13.84 12.76 -7.08
N SER A 52 13.19 13.91 -6.98
CA SER A 52 13.77 15.10 -6.34
C SER A 52 13.99 14.95 -4.82
N ARG A 53 13.33 13.99 -4.17
CA ARG A 53 13.41 13.74 -2.72
C ARG A 53 13.87 12.33 -2.36
N ALA A 54 14.40 11.59 -3.32
CA ALA A 54 14.77 10.18 -3.14
C ALA A 54 15.73 9.97 -1.95
N LEU A 55 16.77 10.78 -1.83
CA LEU A 55 17.74 10.69 -0.73
C LEU A 55 17.12 11.01 0.63
N TYR A 56 16.25 12.01 0.69
CA TYR A 56 15.54 12.33 1.92
C TYR A 56 14.59 11.21 2.34
N ARG A 57 13.79 10.67 1.39
CA ARG A 57 12.91 9.52 1.64
C ARG A 57 13.68 8.31 2.14
N ASP A 58 14.81 8.01 1.53
CA ASP A 58 15.67 6.91 1.94
C ASP A 58 16.15 7.09 3.39
N SER A 59 16.59 8.29 3.76
CA SER A 59 16.99 8.62 5.14
C SER A 59 15.83 8.51 6.13
N VAL A 60 14.62 8.91 5.73
CA VAL A 60 13.39 8.75 6.54
C VAL A 60 13.11 7.26 6.78
N TRP A 61 13.13 6.45 5.72
CA TRP A 61 12.88 5.02 5.84
C TRP A 61 13.95 4.30 6.68
N GLN A 62 15.21 4.71 6.59
CA GLN A 62 16.26 4.20 7.47
C GLN A 62 15.91 4.39 8.95
N VAL A 63 15.40 5.57 9.33
CA VAL A 63 14.97 5.85 10.71
C VAL A 63 13.71 5.04 11.07
N LEU A 64 12.70 5.02 10.20
CA LEU A 64 11.46 4.27 10.45
C LEU A 64 11.74 2.78 10.65
N VAL A 65 12.61 2.21 9.84
CA VAL A 65 13.00 0.80 9.96
C VAL A 65 13.78 0.59 11.25
N ARG A 66 14.84 1.34 11.48
CA ARG A 66 15.72 1.19 12.65
C ARG A 66 14.96 1.36 13.98
N ASP A 67 14.15 2.42 14.08
CA ASP A 67 13.56 2.84 15.36
C ASP A 67 12.16 2.22 15.59
N PHE A 68 11.55 1.60 14.57
CA PHE A 68 10.21 1.05 14.72
C PHE A 68 10.00 -0.32 14.03
N PHE A 69 10.14 -0.42 12.72
CA PHE A 69 9.72 -1.64 12.01
C PHE A 69 10.62 -2.84 12.28
N GLN A 70 11.90 -2.64 12.59
CA GLN A 70 12.81 -3.74 12.93
C GLN A 70 12.33 -4.55 14.14
N HIS A 71 11.58 -3.96 15.06
CA HIS A 71 11.02 -4.67 16.22
C HIS A 71 9.99 -5.75 15.84
N TYR A 72 9.43 -5.68 14.65
CA TYR A 72 8.49 -6.69 14.12
C TYR A 72 9.18 -7.78 13.30
N VAL A 73 10.47 -7.62 13.02
CA VAL A 73 11.21 -8.48 12.09
C VAL A 73 12.44 -9.05 12.77
N ASP A 74 12.43 -10.36 13.04
CA ASP A 74 13.61 -11.05 13.51
C ASP A 74 14.67 -11.10 12.40
N PRO A 75 15.97 -10.91 12.70
CA PRO A 75 17.04 -11.00 11.68
C PRO A 75 17.10 -12.34 10.91
N SER A 76 16.59 -13.41 11.48
CA SER A 76 16.47 -14.72 10.79
C SER A 76 15.24 -14.86 9.90
N ALA A 77 14.35 -13.86 9.89
CA ALA A 77 13.08 -13.90 9.19
C ALA A 77 13.22 -13.89 7.66
N ALA A 78 12.17 -14.37 6.99
CA ALA A 78 11.89 -14.11 5.58
C ALA A 78 10.81 -13.03 5.48
N VAL A 79 11.11 -11.94 4.77
CA VAL A 79 10.27 -10.74 4.64
C VAL A 79 9.96 -10.49 3.18
N LEU A 80 8.71 -10.16 2.88
CA LEU A 80 8.26 -9.66 1.59
C LEU A 80 7.75 -8.23 1.74
N ASP A 81 8.28 -7.32 0.92
CA ASP A 81 7.83 -5.94 0.74
C ASP A 81 6.89 -5.90 -0.46
N LEU A 82 5.61 -5.71 -0.19
CA LEU A 82 4.53 -5.76 -1.17
C LEU A 82 4.18 -4.36 -1.64
N GLY A 83 4.27 -4.12 -2.95
CA GLY A 83 4.21 -2.77 -3.51
C GLY A 83 5.46 -1.99 -3.10
N SER A 84 6.62 -2.61 -3.31
CA SER A 84 7.90 -2.11 -2.75
C SER A 84 8.40 -0.81 -3.37
N GLY A 85 7.87 -0.40 -4.52
CA GLY A 85 8.30 0.80 -5.23
C GLY A 85 9.81 0.80 -5.50
N TRP A 86 10.54 1.76 -4.96
CA TRP A 86 11.99 1.80 -5.05
C TRP A 86 12.72 1.04 -3.93
N GLY A 87 11.99 0.31 -3.08
CA GLY A 87 12.54 -0.60 -2.09
C GLY A 87 13.14 0.08 -0.86
N GLU A 88 12.64 1.26 -0.46
CA GLU A 88 13.19 1.96 0.69
C GLU A 88 13.08 1.15 1.98
N PHE A 89 11.95 0.46 2.22
CA PHE A 89 11.80 -0.42 3.38
C PHE A 89 12.73 -1.63 3.30
N ILE A 90 12.69 -2.37 2.17
CA ILE A 90 13.37 -3.65 2.04
C ILE A 90 14.91 -3.52 2.02
N ARG A 91 15.44 -2.35 1.63
CA ARG A 91 16.88 -2.07 1.71
C ARG A 91 17.38 -1.96 3.13
N HIS A 92 16.59 -1.37 4.01
CA HIS A 92 17.00 -1.05 5.38
C HIS A 92 16.66 -2.12 6.40
N ILE A 93 15.69 -3.00 6.12
CA ILE A 93 15.31 -4.06 7.05
C ILE A 93 16.39 -5.15 7.13
N HIS A 94 16.74 -5.53 8.35
CA HIS A 94 17.65 -6.66 8.61
C HIS A 94 16.82 -7.95 8.68
N ALA A 95 16.97 -8.80 7.67
CA ALA A 95 16.29 -10.09 7.58
C ALA A 95 17.15 -11.06 6.76
N ARG A 96 17.06 -12.34 7.04
CA ARG A 96 17.81 -13.40 6.34
C ARG A 96 17.43 -13.51 4.88
N ARG A 97 16.14 -13.38 4.56
CA ARG A 97 15.59 -13.43 3.21
C ARG A 97 14.73 -12.19 2.98
N ARG A 98 15.04 -11.45 1.96
CA ARG A 98 14.37 -10.20 1.59
C ARG A 98 13.83 -10.30 0.17
N ILE A 99 12.54 -10.10 0.00
CA ILE A 99 11.83 -10.18 -1.27
C ILE A 99 11.12 -8.85 -1.50
N ALA A 100 11.30 -8.26 -2.68
CA ALA A 100 10.54 -7.10 -3.14
C ALA A 100 9.57 -7.54 -4.23
N MET A 101 8.30 -7.16 -4.12
CA MET A 101 7.28 -7.42 -5.13
C MET A 101 6.64 -6.12 -5.57
N ASP A 102 6.64 -5.85 -6.88
CA ASP A 102 6.03 -4.68 -7.49
C ASP A 102 5.74 -4.91 -8.97
N LEU A 103 4.92 -4.05 -9.58
CA LEU A 103 4.73 -4.01 -11.03
C LEU A 103 5.71 -3.05 -11.73
N ASN A 104 6.38 -2.17 -10.97
CA ASN A 104 7.30 -1.18 -11.52
C ASN A 104 8.56 -1.86 -12.09
N PRO A 105 8.82 -1.79 -13.41
CA PRO A 105 9.97 -2.45 -14.03
C PRO A 105 11.31 -1.88 -13.59
N GLU A 106 11.37 -0.71 -12.94
CA GLU A 106 12.58 -0.14 -12.38
C GLU A 106 12.96 -0.73 -11.02
N MET A 107 12.02 -1.37 -10.33
CA MET A 107 12.20 -1.88 -8.97
C MET A 107 13.45 -2.76 -8.84
N PRO A 108 13.74 -3.74 -9.72
CA PRO A 108 14.92 -4.60 -9.57
C PRO A 108 16.24 -3.85 -9.53
N SER A 109 16.35 -2.73 -10.26
CA SER A 109 17.56 -1.90 -10.27
C SER A 109 17.71 -1.00 -9.03
N ARG A 110 16.64 -0.85 -8.24
CA ARG A 110 16.55 0.08 -7.11
C ARG A 110 16.69 -0.57 -5.74
N VAL A 111 16.23 -1.80 -5.58
CA VAL A 111 16.17 -2.47 -4.27
C VAL A 111 17.53 -2.89 -3.69
N GLY A 112 18.57 -2.86 -4.49
CA GLY A 112 19.95 -3.16 -4.06
C GLY A 112 20.27 -4.66 -4.01
N PRO A 113 21.52 -5.01 -3.69
CA PRO A 113 22.00 -6.38 -3.70
C PRO A 113 21.37 -7.23 -2.57
N GLY A 114 21.22 -8.53 -2.83
CA GLY A 114 20.74 -9.49 -1.85
C GLY A 114 19.23 -9.39 -1.56
N VAL A 115 18.47 -8.68 -2.41
CA VAL A 115 17.00 -8.67 -2.41
C VAL A 115 16.51 -9.45 -3.62
N GLU A 116 15.68 -10.45 -3.38
CA GLU A 116 14.96 -11.18 -4.44
C GLU A 116 13.86 -10.27 -4.99
N THR A 117 13.63 -10.29 -6.31
CA THR A 117 12.64 -9.42 -6.94
C THR A 117 11.58 -10.22 -7.69
N ILE A 118 10.32 -9.81 -7.54
CA ILE A 118 9.17 -10.41 -8.22
C ILE A 118 8.41 -9.28 -8.92
N LEU A 119 8.45 -9.27 -10.25
CA LEU A 119 7.65 -8.35 -11.08
C LEU A 119 6.31 -9.03 -11.39
N GLN A 120 5.30 -8.78 -10.57
CA GLN A 120 4.04 -9.50 -10.65
C GLN A 120 2.87 -8.66 -10.11
N ASP A 121 1.69 -8.82 -10.72
CA ASP A 121 0.43 -8.37 -10.14
C ASP A 121 0.14 -9.15 -8.85
N CYS A 122 0.07 -8.44 -7.74
CA CYS A 122 -0.13 -9.01 -6.41
C CYS A 122 -1.51 -9.66 -6.21
N SER A 123 -2.47 -9.39 -7.07
CA SER A 123 -3.79 -10.01 -7.04
C SER A 123 -3.82 -11.41 -7.69
N GLN A 124 -2.70 -11.82 -8.30
CA GLN A 124 -2.49 -13.16 -8.86
C GLN A 124 -1.79 -14.07 -7.84
N THR A 125 -1.74 -15.38 -8.13
CA THR A 125 -0.99 -16.33 -7.30
C THR A 125 0.49 -15.98 -7.27
N TRP A 126 1.03 -15.75 -6.08
CA TRP A 126 2.42 -15.32 -5.93
C TRP A 126 3.42 -16.44 -6.19
N GLN A 127 4.53 -16.08 -6.85
CA GLN A 127 5.69 -16.97 -7.02
C GLN A 127 6.48 -17.14 -5.71
N VAL A 128 5.74 -17.35 -4.62
CA VAL A 128 6.25 -17.56 -3.27
C VAL A 128 5.56 -18.78 -2.68
N SER A 129 6.34 -19.69 -2.10
CA SER A 129 5.84 -20.92 -1.52
C SER A 129 4.92 -20.67 -0.33
N ASP A 130 3.97 -21.59 -0.10
CA ASP A 130 3.10 -21.57 1.06
C ASP A 130 3.91 -21.60 2.35
N SER A 131 3.42 -20.89 3.37
CA SER A 131 3.99 -20.91 4.73
C SER A 131 5.52 -20.71 4.77
N SER A 132 6.05 -19.82 3.90
CA SER A 132 7.48 -19.58 3.76
C SER A 132 7.94 -18.22 4.32
N LEU A 133 7.00 -17.25 4.49
CA LEU A 133 7.29 -15.92 4.97
C LEU A 133 7.00 -15.77 6.48
N ASN A 134 7.80 -14.96 7.14
CA ASN A 134 7.55 -14.54 8.53
C ASN A 134 6.80 -13.21 8.58
N VAL A 135 7.09 -12.30 7.63
CA VAL A 135 6.47 -10.97 7.55
C VAL A 135 6.15 -10.63 6.09
N VAL A 136 4.96 -10.09 5.86
CA VAL A 136 4.59 -9.32 4.67
C VAL A 136 4.42 -7.88 5.13
N PHE A 137 5.15 -6.97 4.52
CA PHE A 137 5.05 -5.54 4.76
C PHE A 137 4.47 -4.85 3.53
N THR A 138 3.65 -3.82 3.73
CA THR A 138 3.14 -2.97 2.65
C THR A 138 2.93 -1.55 3.14
N SER A 139 3.24 -0.58 2.30
CA SER A 139 3.13 0.83 2.65
C SER A 139 2.68 1.67 1.47
N ASN A 140 1.57 2.41 1.63
CA ASN A 140 1.02 3.31 0.61
C ASN A 140 0.92 2.61 -0.76
N PHE A 141 0.27 1.45 -0.76
CA PHE A 141 0.16 0.59 -1.93
C PHE A 141 -1.29 0.15 -2.20
N PHE A 142 -2.05 -0.22 -1.18
CA PHE A 142 -3.40 -0.75 -1.38
C PHE A 142 -4.38 0.24 -1.98
N GLU A 143 -4.14 1.53 -1.81
CA GLU A 143 -4.92 2.61 -2.44
C GLU A 143 -4.84 2.63 -3.96
N HIS A 144 -3.80 2.02 -4.54
CA HIS A 144 -3.57 1.91 -5.98
C HIS A 144 -4.19 0.65 -6.60
N LEU A 145 -4.75 -0.24 -5.79
CA LEU A 145 -5.43 -1.44 -6.31
C LEU A 145 -6.73 -1.05 -7.03
N PRO A 146 -7.07 -1.74 -8.13
CA PRO A 146 -8.21 -1.35 -8.96
C PRO A 146 -9.55 -1.48 -8.24
N ASP A 147 -9.68 -2.44 -7.34
CA ASP A 147 -10.93 -2.73 -6.65
C ASP A 147 -10.73 -3.54 -5.35
N LYS A 148 -11.83 -3.71 -4.61
CA LYS A 148 -11.86 -4.48 -3.36
C LYS A 148 -11.58 -5.97 -3.55
N ASP A 149 -11.87 -6.53 -4.71
CA ASP A 149 -11.62 -7.93 -4.97
C ASP A 149 -10.13 -8.20 -5.25
N ALA A 150 -9.44 -7.27 -5.90
CA ALA A 150 -7.98 -7.30 -6.01
C ALA A 150 -7.33 -7.27 -4.61
N LEU A 151 -7.76 -6.36 -3.72
CA LEU A 151 -7.29 -6.31 -2.34
C LEU A 151 -7.56 -7.64 -1.61
N ARG A 152 -8.75 -8.18 -1.74
CA ARG A 152 -9.12 -9.46 -1.09
C ARG A 152 -8.25 -10.62 -1.59
N ARG A 153 -8.00 -10.72 -2.91
CA ARG A 153 -7.11 -11.76 -3.48
C ARG A 153 -5.68 -11.59 -2.97
N THR A 154 -5.16 -10.38 -2.97
CA THR A 154 -3.83 -10.03 -2.45
C THR A 154 -3.66 -10.45 -0.99
N LEU A 155 -4.64 -10.17 -0.13
CA LEU A 155 -4.60 -10.56 1.28
C LEU A 155 -4.67 -12.09 1.47
N ARG A 156 -5.42 -12.80 0.62
CA ARG A 156 -5.45 -14.28 0.64
C ARG A 156 -4.10 -14.87 0.26
N GLU A 157 -3.42 -14.31 -0.74
CA GLU A 157 -2.08 -14.72 -1.13
C GLU A 157 -1.04 -14.42 -0.03
N ALA A 158 -1.11 -13.22 0.57
CA ALA A 158 -0.28 -12.90 1.73
C ALA A 158 -0.47 -13.92 2.86
N ARG A 159 -1.73 -14.27 3.17
CA ARG A 159 -2.03 -15.28 4.18
C ARG A 159 -1.52 -16.67 3.80
N ARG A 160 -1.64 -17.09 2.54
CA ARG A 160 -1.12 -18.37 2.05
C ARG A 160 0.39 -18.47 2.25
N CYS A 161 1.13 -17.42 1.87
CA CYS A 161 2.59 -17.39 1.93
C CYS A 161 3.16 -17.19 3.34
N LEU A 162 2.42 -16.56 4.26
CA LEU A 162 2.84 -16.41 5.65
C LEU A 162 2.84 -17.76 6.38
N LYS A 163 3.80 -17.98 7.24
CA LYS A 163 3.80 -19.07 8.23
C LYS A 163 2.71 -18.85 9.26
N ASP A 164 2.30 -19.90 9.98
CA ASP A 164 1.49 -19.78 11.18
C ASP A 164 2.23 -18.88 12.18
N GLY A 165 1.52 -17.93 12.76
CA GLY A 165 2.11 -16.87 13.59
C GLY A 165 2.82 -15.75 12.81
N GLY A 166 2.99 -15.87 11.50
CA GLY A 166 3.54 -14.82 10.63
C GLY A 166 2.63 -13.58 10.55
N ARG A 167 3.21 -12.42 10.30
CA ARG A 167 2.51 -11.13 10.37
C ARG A 167 2.41 -10.44 9.03
N ILE A 168 1.28 -9.75 8.83
CA ILE A 168 1.16 -8.70 7.81
C ILE A 168 1.17 -7.34 8.52
N ILE A 169 1.94 -6.39 7.98
CA ILE A 169 2.05 -5.01 8.48
C ILE A 169 1.60 -4.10 7.36
N CYS A 170 0.48 -3.40 7.57
CA CYS A 170 -0.13 -2.52 6.59
C CYS A 170 -0.04 -1.07 7.05
N LEU A 171 0.61 -0.22 6.26
CA LEU A 171 0.66 1.22 6.41
C LEU A 171 -0.01 1.85 5.18
N GLY A 172 -0.88 2.83 5.38
CA GLY A 172 -1.55 3.48 4.26
C GLY A 172 -2.36 4.71 4.66
N PRO A 173 -2.80 5.52 3.68
CA PRO A 173 -3.59 6.71 3.94
C PRO A 173 -4.93 6.34 4.59
N ASN A 174 -5.26 7.04 5.68
CA ASN A 174 -6.57 6.90 6.31
C ASN A 174 -7.47 8.04 5.86
N ILE A 175 -8.38 7.77 4.93
CA ILE A 175 -9.25 8.81 4.35
C ILE A 175 -10.12 9.55 5.39
N ARG A 176 -10.29 8.97 6.59
CA ARG A 176 -10.99 9.64 7.69
C ARG A 176 -10.29 10.90 8.19
N PHE A 177 -9.01 11.09 7.87
CA PHE A 177 -8.18 12.18 8.37
C PHE A 177 -7.53 12.99 7.24
N LEU A 178 -7.92 12.79 5.97
CA LEU A 178 -7.25 13.38 4.81
C LEU A 178 -8.00 14.55 4.16
N ASP A 179 -9.21 14.88 4.59
CA ASP A 179 -9.98 16.06 4.15
C ASP A 179 -9.95 16.30 2.62
N GLY A 180 -10.03 15.26 1.81
CA GLY A 180 -9.97 15.36 0.35
C GLY A 180 -8.57 15.27 -0.27
N ALA A 181 -7.49 15.50 0.48
CA ALA A 181 -6.11 15.38 -0.03
C ALA A 181 -5.75 13.98 -0.55
N TYR A 182 -6.57 12.98 -0.25
CA TYR A 182 -6.48 11.64 -0.82
C TYR A 182 -6.59 11.68 -2.35
N TRP A 183 -7.46 12.53 -2.88
CA TRP A 183 -7.77 12.63 -4.31
C TRP A 183 -6.84 13.56 -5.08
N ASP A 184 -5.81 14.12 -4.44
CA ASP A 184 -4.76 14.88 -5.12
C ASP A 184 -3.86 13.98 -6.00
N PHE A 185 -4.01 12.64 -5.88
CA PHE A 185 -3.29 11.64 -6.66
C PHE A 185 -4.24 10.89 -7.59
N TRP A 186 -3.94 10.96 -8.89
CA TRP A 186 -4.76 10.36 -9.94
C TRP A 186 -4.90 8.84 -9.84
N ASP A 187 -3.88 8.16 -9.34
CA ASP A 187 -3.78 6.72 -9.22
C ASP A 187 -4.31 6.16 -7.88
N HIS A 188 -4.93 6.97 -7.05
CA HIS A 188 -5.65 6.52 -5.88
C HIS A 188 -7.06 6.07 -6.25
N LEU A 189 -7.25 4.76 -6.30
CA LEU A 189 -8.49 4.14 -6.76
C LEU A 189 -9.34 3.58 -5.61
N LEU A 190 -8.68 3.06 -4.56
CA LEU A 190 -9.35 2.35 -3.47
C LEU A 190 -9.25 3.12 -2.14
N PRO A 191 -10.27 3.93 -1.80
CA PRO A 191 -10.29 4.68 -0.55
C PRO A 191 -10.44 3.74 0.65
N LEU A 192 -9.48 3.78 1.57
CA LEU A 192 -9.40 2.90 2.72
C LEU A 192 -9.42 3.68 4.05
N THR A 193 -9.94 3.04 5.08
CA THR A 193 -9.87 3.49 6.46
C THR A 193 -9.22 2.42 7.33
N ASP A 194 -8.74 2.80 8.51
CA ASP A 194 -8.32 1.84 9.54
C ASP A 194 -9.40 0.78 9.80
N ARG A 195 -10.68 1.18 9.83
CA ARG A 195 -11.82 0.28 10.10
C ARG A 195 -12.08 -0.70 8.95
N SER A 196 -12.11 -0.22 7.70
CA SER A 196 -12.32 -1.09 6.54
C SER A 196 -11.16 -2.06 6.34
N MET A 197 -9.93 -1.65 6.69
CA MET A 197 -8.77 -2.54 6.66
C MET A 197 -8.83 -3.62 7.74
N VAL A 198 -9.23 -3.28 8.97
CA VAL A 198 -9.47 -4.27 10.04
C VAL A 198 -10.55 -5.28 9.62
N GLU A 199 -11.65 -4.80 9.04
CA GLU A 199 -12.73 -5.66 8.55
C GLU A 199 -12.24 -6.65 7.49
N ILE A 200 -11.56 -6.18 6.44
CA ILE A 200 -11.11 -7.06 5.36
C ILE A 200 -10.00 -8.02 5.81
N LEU A 201 -9.10 -7.62 6.69
CA LEU A 201 -8.10 -8.51 7.29
C LEU A 201 -8.78 -9.63 8.07
N THR A 202 -9.78 -9.31 8.89
CA THR A 202 -10.56 -10.30 9.64
C THR A 202 -11.32 -11.24 8.71
N LEU A 203 -11.99 -10.72 7.68
CA LEU A 203 -12.72 -11.50 6.67
C LEU A 203 -11.81 -12.42 5.84
N THR A 204 -10.53 -12.07 5.72
CA THR A 204 -9.52 -12.90 5.04
C THR A 204 -8.77 -13.84 5.99
N GLY A 205 -9.18 -13.91 7.25
CA GLY A 205 -8.71 -14.89 8.24
C GLY A 205 -7.46 -14.48 9.01
N PHE A 206 -7.17 -13.18 9.08
CA PHE A 206 -6.13 -12.64 9.97
C PHE A 206 -6.68 -12.30 11.35
N ALA A 207 -5.87 -12.46 12.38
CA ALA A 207 -6.11 -11.94 13.73
C ALA A 207 -5.39 -10.59 13.89
N VAL A 208 -6.14 -9.51 14.06
CA VAL A 208 -5.58 -8.16 14.22
C VAL A 208 -4.95 -8.03 15.61
N GLU A 209 -3.68 -7.62 15.68
CA GLU A 209 -2.90 -7.46 16.93
C GLU A 209 -2.77 -5.98 17.33
N ARG A 210 -2.68 -5.08 16.34
CA ARG A 210 -2.48 -3.66 16.60
C ARG A 210 -3.16 -2.81 15.54
N VAL A 211 -3.77 -1.70 15.98
CA VAL A 211 -4.36 -0.68 15.11
C VAL A 211 -3.96 0.70 15.62
N GLU A 212 -3.27 1.46 14.79
CA GLU A 212 -2.98 2.88 15.00
C GLU A 212 -3.67 3.66 13.88
N PRO A 213 -4.78 4.33 14.14
CA PRO A 213 -5.53 5.06 13.11
C PRO A 213 -4.77 6.24 12.50
N CYS A 214 -3.86 6.83 13.28
CA CYS A 214 -3.09 8.03 12.94
C CYS A 214 -1.61 7.77 13.28
N PHE A 215 -0.86 7.07 12.43
CA PHE A 215 0.54 6.70 12.73
C PHE A 215 1.53 7.68 12.11
N LEU A 216 1.53 7.90 10.80
CA LEU A 216 2.45 8.81 10.13
C LEU A 216 1.71 9.98 9.48
N PRO A 217 2.35 11.17 9.37
CA PRO A 217 1.85 12.23 8.51
C PRO A 217 1.75 11.78 7.06
N TYR A 218 0.75 12.28 6.31
CA TYR A 218 0.52 11.85 4.93
C TYR A 218 1.45 12.54 3.91
N SER A 219 1.86 13.77 4.15
CA SER A 219 2.50 14.58 3.12
C SER A 219 4.01 14.63 3.19
N MET A 220 4.71 13.59 2.73
CA MET A 220 6.12 13.75 2.36
C MET A 220 6.32 14.30 0.93
N SER A 221 5.25 14.44 0.14
CA SER A 221 5.28 14.97 -1.22
C SER A 221 5.03 16.48 -1.30
N GLN A 222 4.37 17.06 -0.31
CA GLN A 222 3.95 18.46 -0.34
C GLN A 222 4.45 19.23 0.89
N GLY A 223 5.42 20.13 0.72
CA GLY A 223 5.75 21.17 1.69
C GLY A 223 6.85 20.81 2.70
N PHE A 224 6.56 20.81 3.97
CA PHE A 224 7.51 20.73 5.07
C PHE A 224 8.28 19.39 5.09
N THR A 225 9.62 19.46 5.13
CA THR A 225 10.53 18.33 5.27
C THR A 225 11.14 18.35 6.69
N PRO A 226 10.60 17.57 7.63
CA PRO A 226 11.14 17.50 8.98
C PRO A 226 12.61 17.02 8.98
N SER A 227 13.40 17.48 9.94
CA SER A 227 14.74 16.94 10.12
C SER A 227 14.67 15.44 10.50
N ILE A 228 15.69 14.69 10.13
CA ILE A 228 15.78 13.25 10.45
C ILE A 228 15.73 13.01 11.97
N GLY A 229 16.34 13.91 12.76
CA GLY A 229 16.26 13.86 14.22
C GLY A 229 14.83 14.05 14.76
N PHE A 230 14.05 14.93 14.14
CA PHE A 230 12.63 15.10 14.50
C PHE A 230 11.82 13.84 14.18
N ILE A 231 12.09 13.16 13.07
CA ILE A 231 11.41 11.90 12.71
C ILE A 231 11.72 10.82 13.74
N SER A 232 12.98 10.68 14.16
CA SER A 232 13.37 9.73 15.20
C SER A 232 12.69 10.03 16.55
N LEU A 233 12.54 11.31 16.89
CA LEU A 233 11.80 11.71 18.08
C LEU A 233 10.29 11.44 17.94
N TYR A 234 9.71 11.79 16.79
CA TYR A 234 8.30 11.59 16.50
C TYR A 234 7.88 10.12 16.65
N ILE A 235 8.67 9.20 16.09
CA ILE A 235 8.33 7.78 16.11
C ILE A 235 8.32 7.17 17.52
N ARG A 236 9.04 7.78 18.44
CA ARG A 236 9.13 7.38 19.87
C ARG A 236 8.04 8.00 20.74
N LEU A 237 7.26 8.94 20.22
CA LEU A 237 6.27 9.69 20.98
C LEU A 237 4.85 9.45 20.43
N PRO A 238 4.15 8.36 20.83
CA PRO A 238 2.85 7.99 20.27
C PRO A 238 1.75 9.06 20.41
N PHE A 239 1.86 9.98 21.35
CA PHE A 239 0.89 11.07 21.48
C PHE A 239 0.95 12.02 20.28
N LEU A 240 2.14 12.21 19.66
CA LEU A 240 2.30 13.02 18.45
C LEU A 240 1.64 12.37 17.22
N TRP A 241 1.54 11.05 17.20
CA TRP A 241 0.87 10.35 16.11
C TRP A 241 -0.59 10.76 16.00
N ARG A 242 -1.28 10.89 17.14
CA ARG A 242 -2.70 11.30 17.19
C ARG A 242 -2.93 12.73 16.71
N ILE A 243 -1.92 13.59 16.78
CA ILE A 243 -2.00 15.00 16.40
C ILE A 243 -1.64 15.20 14.92
N LEU A 244 -0.55 14.56 14.47
CA LEU A 244 0.05 14.81 13.17
C LEU A 244 -0.18 13.68 12.17
N GLY A 245 -0.50 12.48 12.66
CA GLY A 245 -0.66 11.30 11.82
C GLY A 245 -1.96 11.33 11.02
N LYS A 246 -1.87 10.86 9.78
CA LYS A 246 -3.00 10.73 8.83
C LYS A 246 -3.00 9.38 8.11
N GLN A 247 -2.00 8.56 8.39
CA GLN A 247 -1.89 7.20 7.86
C GLN A 247 -2.20 6.20 8.98
N PHE A 248 -2.93 5.14 8.66
CA PHE A 248 -3.09 4.03 9.60
C PHE A 248 -1.85 3.13 9.61
N LEU A 249 -1.58 2.48 10.72
CA LEU A 249 -0.73 1.30 10.81
C LEU A 249 -1.54 0.16 11.43
N ILE A 250 -1.57 -0.98 10.75
CA ILE A 250 -2.25 -2.18 11.23
C ILE A 250 -1.27 -3.34 11.18
N VAL A 251 -1.17 -4.07 12.28
CA VAL A 251 -0.42 -5.33 12.37
C VAL A 251 -1.43 -6.44 12.63
N ALA A 252 -1.41 -7.45 11.78
CA ALA A 252 -2.26 -8.60 11.93
C ALA A 252 -1.47 -9.90 11.73
N ARG A 253 -1.89 -10.97 12.39
CA ARG A 253 -1.20 -12.26 12.40
C ARG A 253 -2.02 -13.32 11.68
N ARG A 254 -1.36 -14.21 10.95
CA ARG A 254 -1.95 -15.49 10.55
C ARG A 254 -2.07 -16.38 11.80
N PRO A 255 -3.29 -16.80 12.17
CA PRO A 255 -3.49 -17.73 13.30
C PRO A 255 -2.81 -19.07 13.09
#